data_f9f89d2093efec12b515585bddacafc9
#
_entry.id   f9f89d2093efec12b515585bddacafc9
#
_cell.length_a   1.000
_cell.length_b   1.000
_cell.length_c   1.000
_cell.angle_alpha   90.00
_cell.angle_beta   90.00
_cell.angle_gamma   90.00
#
_symmetry.space_group_name_H-M   'P 1'
#
loop_
_entity.id
_entity.type
_entity.pdbx_description
1 polymer ?
#
loop_
_entity_poly.entity_id
_entity_poly.type
_entity_poly.pdbx_seq_one_letter_code
_entity_poly.pdbx_strand_id
1 'polypeptide(L)'
;ITFKFYIVIMNYLDLIFGGLMTYGTIRGFSKGLIIEATSLMALIFGLVGSLLFVDIIADFLKLFLSLESIPPKWIIFLIIFISILVVSSILAKFLTKLIKMVFLGTVNKFLGALFGLIKISLILSLIVIILDQFVFLFDFMERNVIKDSFLFDHLKSFGIQIISWFSKNKDILPNEGYDLL
;
A
#
# COMPACT_ATOMS: atom_id res chain seq x y z
N ILE A 1 28.56 33.30 -14.64
CA ILE A 1 27.47 32.51 -13.98
C ILE A 1 27.24 31.31 -14.87
N THR A 2 27.87 30.18 -14.54
CA THR A 2 27.73 28.93 -15.29
C THR A 2 26.49 28.20 -14.77
N PHE A 3 25.40 28.27 -15.49
CA PHE A 3 24.25 27.40 -15.27
C PHE A 3 24.68 25.97 -15.59
N LYS A 4 25.03 25.20 -14.58
CA LYS A 4 25.14 23.74 -14.69
C LYS A 4 23.73 23.20 -14.89
N PHE A 5 23.36 22.93 -16.13
CA PHE A 5 22.21 22.06 -16.43
C PHE A 5 22.55 20.70 -15.85
N TYR A 6 22.01 20.39 -14.68
CA TYR A 6 21.93 19.01 -14.23
C TYR A 6 20.91 18.33 -15.17
N ILE A 7 21.41 17.63 -16.15
CA ILE A 7 20.62 16.59 -16.82
C ILE A 7 20.37 15.57 -15.73
N VAL A 8 19.19 15.69 -15.09
CA VAL A 8 18.68 14.65 -14.22
C VAL A 8 18.44 13.46 -15.15
N ILE A 9 19.36 12.52 -15.17
CA ILE A 9 19.13 11.21 -15.80
C ILE A 9 17.99 10.64 -14.98
N MET A 10 16.77 10.73 -15.51
CA MET A 10 15.59 10.19 -14.85
C MET A 10 15.81 8.69 -14.69
N ASN A 11 15.89 8.27 -13.43
CA ASN A 11 15.98 6.87 -13.09
C ASN A 11 14.70 6.17 -13.61
N TYR A 12 14.86 5.02 -14.27
CA TYR A 12 13.71 4.29 -14.81
C TYR A 12 12.72 3.87 -13.72
N LEU A 13 13.15 3.68 -12.46
CA LEU A 13 12.26 3.46 -11.32
C LEU A 13 11.38 4.68 -11.06
N ASP A 14 11.96 5.90 -11.12
CA ASP A 14 11.19 7.13 -10.96
C ASP A 14 10.16 7.30 -12.06
N LEU A 15 10.48 6.87 -13.29
CA LEU A 15 9.53 6.88 -14.40
C LEU A 15 8.38 5.89 -14.16
N ILE A 16 8.68 4.68 -13.69
CA ILE A 16 7.67 3.67 -13.36
C ILE A 16 6.78 4.16 -12.21
N PHE A 17 7.36 4.61 -11.10
CA PHE A 17 6.59 5.08 -9.95
C PHE A 17 5.78 6.33 -10.29
N GLY A 18 6.37 7.30 -11.00
CA GLY A 18 5.68 8.50 -11.47
C GLY A 18 4.51 8.16 -12.42
N GLY A 19 4.72 7.21 -13.33
CA GLY A 19 3.69 6.70 -14.20
C GLY A 19 2.53 6.05 -13.45
N LEU A 20 2.82 5.21 -12.47
CA LEU A 20 1.81 4.56 -11.62
C LEU A 20 1.06 5.58 -10.74
N MET A 21 1.75 6.58 -10.18
CA MET A 21 1.12 7.66 -9.42
C MET A 21 0.21 8.50 -10.30
N THR A 22 0.66 8.83 -11.50
CA THR A 22 -0.16 9.56 -12.51
C THR A 22 -1.39 8.74 -12.90
N TYR A 23 -1.23 7.45 -13.17
CA TYR A 23 -2.36 6.55 -13.44
C TYR A 23 -3.35 6.52 -12.28
N GLY A 24 -2.87 6.39 -11.03
CA GLY A 24 -3.71 6.41 -9.83
C GLY A 24 -4.50 7.71 -9.70
N THR A 25 -3.86 8.84 -9.98
CA THR A 25 -4.47 10.17 -9.95
C THR A 25 -5.57 10.32 -11.01
N ILE A 26 -5.29 9.95 -12.26
CA ILE A 26 -6.26 10.02 -13.38
C ILE A 26 -7.45 9.09 -13.10
N ARG A 27 -7.18 7.88 -12.62
CA ARG A 27 -8.22 6.92 -12.27
C ARG A 27 -9.07 7.42 -11.11
N GLY A 28 -8.45 8.04 -10.09
CA GLY A 28 -9.15 8.67 -8.97
C GLY A 28 -10.03 9.82 -9.42
N PHE A 29 -9.55 10.67 -10.31
CA PHE A 29 -10.34 11.73 -10.94
C PHE A 29 -11.58 11.18 -11.66
N SER A 30 -11.43 10.09 -12.39
CA SER A 30 -12.52 9.46 -13.14
C SER A 30 -13.57 8.82 -12.24
N LYS A 31 -13.16 8.24 -11.10
CA LYS A 31 -14.06 7.56 -10.15
C LYS A 31 -14.73 8.51 -9.16
N GLY A 32 -14.03 9.58 -8.81
CA GLY A 32 -14.46 10.56 -7.81
C GLY A 32 -14.13 10.16 -6.36
N LEU A 33 -14.28 11.15 -5.47
CA LEU A 33 -13.93 11.09 -4.05
C LEU A 33 -14.54 9.87 -3.34
N ILE A 34 -15.84 9.67 -3.49
CA ILE A 34 -16.57 8.67 -2.69
C ILE A 34 -16.01 7.27 -2.94
N ILE A 35 -15.79 6.93 -4.22
CA ILE A 35 -15.26 5.61 -4.59
C ILE A 35 -13.80 5.46 -4.13
N GLU A 36 -12.99 6.48 -4.31
CA GLU A 36 -11.57 6.42 -3.91
C GLU A 36 -11.41 6.45 -2.39
N ALA A 37 -12.20 7.25 -1.67
CA ALA A 37 -12.20 7.25 -0.21
C ALA A 37 -12.61 5.88 0.35
N THR A 38 -13.67 5.27 -0.18
CA THR A 38 -14.10 3.91 0.22
C THR A 38 -12.99 2.88 -0.05
N SER A 39 -12.31 2.99 -1.19
CA SER A 39 -11.22 2.06 -1.51
C SER A 39 -9.96 2.29 -0.67
N LEU A 40 -9.70 3.53 -0.24
CA LEU A 40 -8.63 3.86 0.70
C LEU A 40 -8.92 3.30 2.09
N MET A 41 -10.15 3.47 2.57
CA MET A 41 -10.60 2.86 3.84
C MET A 41 -10.47 1.34 3.80
N ALA A 42 -10.84 0.70 2.69
CA ALA A 42 -10.67 -0.74 2.51
C ALA A 42 -9.19 -1.16 2.59
N LEU A 43 -8.27 -0.35 2.05
CA LEU A 43 -6.83 -0.59 2.14
C LEU A 43 -6.34 -0.50 3.60
N ILE A 44 -6.76 0.53 4.34
CA ILE A 44 -6.41 0.72 5.75
C ILE A 44 -6.96 -0.44 6.60
N PHE A 45 -8.25 -0.79 6.43
CA PHE A 45 -8.85 -1.93 7.12
C PHE A 45 -8.19 -3.25 6.74
N GLY A 46 -7.76 -3.39 5.48
CA GLY A 46 -7.00 -4.54 5.02
C GLY A 46 -5.69 -4.68 5.77
N LEU A 47 -4.92 -3.59 5.90
CA LEU A 47 -3.65 -3.57 6.63
C LEU A 47 -3.85 -3.89 8.11
N VAL A 48 -4.71 -3.12 8.77
CA VAL A 48 -4.97 -3.30 10.21
C VAL A 48 -5.55 -4.68 10.49
N GLY A 49 -6.55 -5.12 9.70
CA GLY A 49 -7.14 -6.44 9.85
C GLY A 49 -6.13 -7.56 9.66
N SER A 50 -5.23 -7.46 8.67
CA SER A 50 -4.20 -8.48 8.47
C SER A 50 -3.25 -8.57 9.64
N LEU A 51 -2.85 -7.44 10.22
CA LEU A 51 -1.99 -7.40 11.42
C LEU A 51 -2.67 -8.03 12.62
N LEU A 52 -3.97 -7.79 12.81
CA LEU A 52 -4.74 -8.33 13.92
C LEU A 52 -4.99 -9.84 13.81
N PHE A 53 -5.19 -10.34 12.59
CA PHE A 53 -5.60 -11.73 12.38
C PHE A 53 -4.45 -12.67 12.03
N VAL A 54 -3.24 -12.17 11.74
CA VAL A 54 -2.13 -13.02 11.30
C VAL A 54 -1.77 -14.11 12.31
N ASP A 55 -1.68 -13.75 13.60
CA ASP A 55 -1.33 -14.70 14.66
C ASP A 55 -2.47 -15.68 14.93
N ILE A 56 -3.70 -15.20 14.97
CA ILE A 56 -4.89 -16.04 15.15
C ILE A 56 -4.98 -17.11 14.04
N ILE A 57 -4.74 -16.70 12.78
CA ILE A 57 -4.76 -17.63 11.65
C ILE A 57 -3.56 -18.58 11.68
N ALA A 58 -2.38 -18.09 12.08
CA ALA A 58 -1.19 -18.93 12.22
C ALA A 58 -1.42 -20.04 13.25
N ASP A 59 -1.97 -19.71 14.41
CA ASP A 59 -2.27 -20.66 15.48
C ASP A 59 -3.40 -21.63 15.08
N PHE A 60 -4.42 -21.13 14.38
CA PHE A 60 -5.45 -21.97 13.82
C PHE A 60 -4.88 -23.01 12.82
N LEU A 61 -3.98 -22.58 11.93
CA LEU A 61 -3.33 -23.49 10.97
C LEU A 61 -2.50 -24.57 11.67
N LYS A 62 -1.78 -24.23 12.74
CA LYS A 62 -1.04 -25.20 13.55
C LYS A 62 -1.97 -26.25 14.17
N LEU A 63 -3.04 -25.77 14.79
CA LEU A 63 -3.92 -26.63 15.60
C LEU A 63 -4.79 -27.54 14.73
N PHE A 64 -5.39 -27.01 13.64
CA PHE A 64 -6.36 -27.74 12.84
C PHE A 64 -5.75 -28.57 11.71
N LEU A 65 -4.66 -28.09 11.10
CA LEU A 65 -4.06 -28.79 9.97
C LEU A 65 -2.89 -29.69 10.37
N SER A 66 -2.53 -29.70 11.68
CA SER A 66 -1.41 -30.49 12.23
C SER A 66 -0.15 -30.39 11.35
N LEU A 67 0.06 -29.20 10.76
CA LEU A 67 1.20 -28.95 9.89
C LEU A 67 2.46 -28.86 10.74
N GLU A 68 3.44 -29.73 10.46
CA GLU A 68 4.75 -29.68 11.10
C GLU A 68 5.50 -28.37 10.83
N SER A 69 5.21 -27.74 9.68
CA SER A 69 5.70 -26.39 9.34
C SER A 69 4.58 -25.52 8.80
N ILE A 70 4.35 -24.36 9.46
CA ILE A 70 3.42 -23.35 8.98
C ILE A 70 4.13 -22.41 7.98
N PRO A 71 3.38 -21.81 7.03
CA PRO A 71 3.92 -20.77 6.19
C PRO A 71 4.45 -19.61 7.03
N PRO A 72 5.51 -18.89 6.58
CA PRO A 72 5.98 -17.69 7.23
C PRO A 72 4.84 -16.70 7.44
N LYS A 73 4.84 -15.98 8.57
CA LYS A 73 3.76 -15.03 8.95
C LYS A 73 3.46 -14.00 7.85
N TRP A 74 4.48 -13.53 7.11
CA TRP A 74 4.28 -12.59 6.00
C TRP A 74 3.42 -13.15 4.86
N ILE A 75 3.46 -14.47 4.59
CA ILE A 75 2.59 -15.13 3.60
C ILE A 75 1.15 -15.13 4.12
N ILE A 76 0.96 -15.49 5.39
CA ILE A 76 -0.37 -15.49 6.02
C ILE A 76 -0.95 -14.07 6.00
N PHE A 77 -0.13 -13.08 6.36
CA PHE A 77 -0.50 -11.66 6.28
C PHE A 77 -0.95 -11.27 4.87
N LEU A 78 -0.19 -11.62 3.84
CA LEU A 78 -0.55 -11.30 2.45
C LEU A 78 -1.87 -11.95 2.03
N ILE A 79 -2.10 -13.19 2.41
CA ILE A 79 -3.35 -13.90 2.09
C ILE A 79 -4.55 -13.21 2.75
N ILE A 80 -4.44 -12.87 4.04
CA ILE A 80 -5.50 -12.17 4.77
C ILE A 80 -5.73 -10.79 4.14
N PHE A 81 -4.65 -10.04 3.87
CA PHE A 81 -4.71 -8.70 3.28
C PHE A 81 -5.44 -8.71 1.93
N ILE A 82 -5.04 -9.60 1.03
CA ILE A 82 -5.70 -9.74 -0.28
C ILE A 82 -7.16 -10.15 -0.11
N SER A 83 -7.46 -11.08 0.81
CA SER A 83 -8.83 -11.52 1.08
C SER A 83 -9.72 -10.37 1.54
N ILE A 84 -9.24 -9.54 2.48
CA ILE A 84 -9.97 -8.36 2.96
C ILE A 84 -10.16 -7.35 1.82
N LEU A 85 -9.15 -7.10 1.00
CA LEU A 85 -9.26 -6.20 -0.15
C LEU A 85 -10.32 -6.68 -1.16
N VAL A 86 -10.35 -7.98 -1.47
CA VAL A 86 -11.34 -8.56 -2.38
C VAL A 86 -12.75 -8.41 -1.82
N VAL A 87 -12.98 -8.80 -0.57
CA VAL A 87 -14.27 -8.68 0.10
C VAL A 87 -14.72 -7.21 0.16
N SER A 88 -13.82 -6.31 0.57
CA SER A 88 -14.09 -4.87 0.61
C SER A 88 -14.42 -4.30 -0.77
N SER A 89 -13.76 -4.78 -1.84
CA SER A 89 -14.05 -4.36 -3.21
C SER A 89 -15.44 -4.78 -3.68
N ILE A 90 -15.89 -5.95 -3.27
CA ILE A 90 -17.25 -6.43 -3.56
C ILE A 90 -18.28 -5.56 -2.84
N LEU A 91 -18.09 -5.31 -1.54
CA LEU A 91 -18.96 -4.45 -0.74
C LEU A 91 -18.99 -3.02 -1.29
N ALA A 92 -17.84 -2.46 -1.68
CA ALA A 92 -17.75 -1.12 -2.27
C ALA A 92 -18.55 -1.00 -3.58
N LYS A 93 -18.61 -2.05 -4.41
CA LYS A 93 -19.41 -2.05 -5.64
C LYS A 93 -20.91 -1.95 -5.33
N PHE A 94 -21.39 -2.61 -4.28
CA PHE A 94 -22.80 -2.51 -3.85
C PHE A 94 -23.10 -1.09 -3.34
N LEU A 95 -22.26 -0.54 -2.47
CA LEU A 95 -22.40 0.81 -1.94
C LEU A 95 -22.36 1.87 -3.06
N THR A 96 -21.47 1.72 -4.03
CA THR A 96 -21.35 2.66 -5.16
C THR A 96 -22.61 2.73 -6.01
N LYS A 97 -23.37 1.62 -6.17
CA LYS A 97 -24.66 1.65 -6.88
C LYS A 97 -25.67 2.56 -6.19
N LEU A 98 -25.66 2.60 -4.86
CA LEU A 98 -26.58 3.43 -4.07
C LEU A 98 -26.18 4.91 -4.10
N ILE A 99 -24.89 5.22 -4.19
CA ILE A 99 -24.34 6.57 -4.04
C ILE A 99 -24.23 7.31 -5.39
N LYS A 100 -24.20 6.62 -6.52
CA LYS A 100 -24.08 7.23 -7.86
C LYS A 100 -25.12 8.33 -8.19
N MET A 101 -26.17 8.44 -7.41
CA MET A 101 -27.23 9.44 -7.61
C MET A 101 -26.90 10.84 -7.08
N VAL A 102 -25.87 11.03 -6.24
CA VAL A 102 -25.84 12.24 -5.40
C VAL A 102 -24.72 13.25 -5.71
N PHE A 103 -23.55 12.85 -6.28
CA PHE A 103 -22.45 13.79 -6.43
C PHE A 103 -21.62 13.60 -7.72
N LEU A 104 -22.02 14.31 -8.78
CA LEU A 104 -21.30 14.34 -10.07
C LEU A 104 -20.48 15.64 -10.29
N GLY A 105 -20.26 16.45 -9.25
CA GLY A 105 -19.59 17.75 -9.38
C GLY A 105 -18.08 17.65 -9.63
N THR A 106 -17.53 18.74 -10.18
CA THR A 106 -16.08 18.87 -10.47
C THR A 106 -15.22 18.67 -9.22
N VAL A 107 -15.67 19.18 -8.07
CA VAL A 107 -15.00 19.03 -6.78
C VAL A 107 -14.83 17.57 -6.40
N ASN A 108 -15.86 16.74 -6.61
CA ASN A 108 -15.78 15.29 -6.34
C ASN A 108 -14.68 14.62 -7.18
N LYS A 109 -14.49 15.05 -8.42
CA LYS A 109 -13.43 14.51 -9.30
C LYS A 109 -12.03 14.94 -8.85
N PHE A 110 -11.84 16.21 -8.48
CA PHE A 110 -10.55 16.69 -7.98
C PHE A 110 -10.15 16.02 -6.67
N LEU A 111 -11.07 15.92 -5.72
CA LEU A 111 -10.82 15.19 -4.49
C LEU A 111 -10.59 13.70 -4.76
N GLY A 112 -11.29 13.12 -5.72
CA GLY A 112 -11.04 11.76 -6.18
C GLY A 112 -9.61 11.56 -6.72
N ALA A 113 -9.07 12.54 -7.46
CA ALA A 113 -7.68 12.51 -7.92
C ALA A 113 -6.70 12.52 -6.75
N LEU A 114 -6.93 13.38 -5.75
CA LEU A 114 -6.09 13.47 -4.54
C LEU A 114 -6.10 12.14 -3.76
N PHE A 115 -7.28 11.59 -3.50
CA PHE A 115 -7.41 10.29 -2.81
C PHE A 115 -6.83 9.14 -3.63
N GLY A 116 -6.97 9.18 -4.96
CA GLY A 116 -6.34 8.22 -5.85
C GLY A 116 -4.81 8.26 -5.78
N LEU A 117 -4.22 9.48 -5.71
CA LEU A 117 -2.79 9.68 -5.52
C LEU A 117 -2.32 9.14 -4.17
N ILE A 118 -2.99 9.50 -3.08
CA ILE A 118 -2.66 9.03 -1.73
C ILE A 118 -2.70 7.50 -1.68
N LYS A 119 -3.75 6.89 -2.22
CA LYS A 119 -3.90 5.44 -2.23
C LYS A 119 -2.78 4.74 -2.99
N ILE A 120 -2.45 5.21 -4.20
CA ILE A 120 -1.37 4.57 -4.98
C ILE A 120 -0.02 4.77 -4.30
N SER A 121 0.22 5.94 -3.67
CA SER A 121 1.46 6.18 -2.91
C SER A 121 1.58 5.24 -1.71
N LEU A 122 0.48 4.95 -1.01
CA LEU A 122 0.45 3.95 0.06
C LEU A 122 0.77 2.55 -0.45
N ILE A 123 0.16 2.13 -1.55
CA ILE A 123 0.42 0.82 -2.15
C ILE A 123 1.88 0.71 -2.59
N LEU A 124 2.39 1.73 -3.28
CA LEU A 124 3.79 1.76 -3.72
C LEU A 124 4.77 1.77 -2.55
N SER A 125 4.47 2.49 -1.46
CA SER A 125 5.33 2.50 -0.28
C SER A 125 5.43 1.13 0.38
N LEU A 126 4.33 0.37 0.45
CA LEU A 126 4.35 -1.02 0.93
C LEU A 126 5.18 -1.92 0.01
N ILE A 127 4.99 -1.79 -1.31
CA ILE A 127 5.77 -2.55 -2.30
C ILE A 127 7.25 -2.22 -2.16
N VAL A 128 7.62 -0.95 -2.01
CA VAL A 128 9.00 -0.49 -1.85
C VAL A 128 9.62 -1.05 -0.57
N ILE A 129 8.90 -1.05 0.56
CA ILE A 129 9.38 -1.63 1.82
C ILE A 129 9.63 -3.14 1.66
N ILE A 130 8.70 -3.85 1.02
CA ILE A 130 8.86 -5.29 0.74
C ILE A 130 10.07 -5.51 -0.18
N LEU A 131 10.17 -4.77 -1.28
CA LEU A 131 11.29 -4.89 -2.20
C LEU A 131 12.64 -4.60 -1.52
N ASP A 132 12.70 -3.62 -0.64
CA ASP A 132 13.92 -3.28 0.11
C ASP A 132 14.42 -4.46 0.99
N GLN A 133 13.51 -5.24 1.57
CA GLN A 133 13.85 -6.46 2.30
C GLN A 133 14.39 -7.57 1.38
N PHE A 134 13.91 -7.63 0.14
CA PHE A 134 14.31 -8.64 -0.83
C PHE A 134 15.48 -8.22 -1.73
N VAL A 135 15.84 -6.95 -1.79
CA VAL A 135 16.99 -6.45 -2.60
C VAL A 135 18.29 -7.18 -2.26
N PHE A 136 18.44 -7.67 -1.02
CA PHE A 136 19.58 -8.48 -0.61
C PHE A 136 19.62 -9.87 -1.28
N LEU A 137 18.45 -10.40 -1.70
CA LEU A 137 18.32 -11.71 -2.34
C LEU A 137 18.41 -11.62 -3.88
N PHE A 138 18.15 -10.44 -4.43
CA PHE A 138 18.20 -10.19 -5.87
C PHE A 138 19.44 -9.35 -6.21
N ASP A 139 20.56 -9.99 -6.48
CA ASP A 139 21.74 -9.38 -7.13
C ASP A 139 21.40 -8.76 -8.52
N PHE A 140 20.15 -8.90 -8.93
CA PHE A 140 19.63 -8.53 -10.25
C PHE A 140 19.35 -7.03 -10.41
N MET A 141 19.12 -6.30 -9.34
CA MET A 141 19.00 -4.84 -9.40
C MET A 141 20.36 -4.23 -9.02
N GLU A 142 21.01 -3.62 -10.00
CA GLU A 142 22.19 -2.83 -9.71
C GLU A 142 21.89 -1.87 -8.55
N ARG A 143 22.61 -2.01 -7.44
CA ARG A 143 22.40 -1.19 -6.22
C ARG A 143 22.37 0.31 -6.50
N ASN A 144 22.99 0.75 -7.58
CA ASN A 144 23.02 2.14 -8.02
C ASN A 144 21.65 2.65 -8.45
N VAL A 145 20.85 1.82 -9.12
CA VAL A 145 19.53 2.21 -9.63
C VAL A 145 18.55 2.53 -8.50
N ILE A 146 18.59 1.76 -7.41
CA ILE A 146 17.73 1.99 -6.25
C ILE A 146 18.18 3.23 -5.50
N LYS A 147 19.50 3.39 -5.29
CA LYS A 147 20.07 4.54 -4.57
C LYS A 147 19.87 5.87 -5.29
N ASP A 148 19.83 5.84 -6.62
CA ASP A 148 19.68 7.04 -7.44
C ASP A 148 18.20 7.38 -7.73
N SER A 149 17.24 6.60 -7.21
CA SER A 149 15.82 6.86 -7.37
C SER A 149 15.29 7.78 -6.27
N PHE A 150 14.84 8.96 -6.68
CA PHE A 150 14.23 9.95 -5.80
C PHE A 150 12.91 9.45 -5.19
N LEU A 151 12.05 8.84 -6.02
CA LEU A 151 10.74 8.36 -5.58
C LEU A 151 10.84 7.12 -4.69
N PHE A 152 11.84 6.25 -4.89
CA PHE A 152 12.05 5.08 -4.05
C PHE A 152 12.27 5.47 -2.60
N ASP A 153 13.20 6.39 -2.34
CA ASP A 153 13.52 6.83 -0.98
C ASP A 153 12.36 7.57 -0.31
N HIS A 154 11.63 8.40 -1.07
CA HIS A 154 10.46 9.11 -0.55
C HIS A 154 9.29 8.18 -0.23
N LEU A 155 9.01 7.22 -1.09
CA LEU A 155 7.97 6.21 -0.86
C LEU A 155 8.33 5.31 0.32
N LYS A 156 9.60 4.88 0.43
CA LYS A 156 10.08 4.11 1.57
C LYS A 156 9.92 4.89 2.87
N SER A 157 10.39 6.13 2.91
CA SER A 157 10.28 7.00 4.09
C SER A 157 8.82 7.24 4.48
N PHE A 158 7.95 7.47 3.52
CA PHE A 158 6.51 7.64 3.73
C PHE A 158 5.88 6.39 4.37
N GLY A 159 6.19 5.20 3.85
CA GLY A 159 5.70 3.95 4.41
C GLY A 159 6.22 3.68 5.83
N ILE A 160 7.52 3.93 6.09
CA ILE A 160 8.12 3.79 7.42
C ILE A 160 7.47 4.76 8.41
N GLN A 161 7.19 6.01 8.02
CA GLN A 161 6.51 6.98 8.88
C GLN A 161 5.11 6.49 9.28
N ILE A 162 4.35 5.92 8.35
CA ILE A 162 3.04 5.36 8.64
C ILE A 162 3.15 4.19 9.61
N ILE A 163 4.04 3.24 9.34
CA ILE A 163 4.26 2.08 10.24
C ILE A 163 4.70 2.55 11.63
N SER A 164 5.63 3.51 11.71
CA SER A 164 6.13 4.04 12.98
C SER A 164 5.05 4.77 13.77
N TRP A 165 4.14 5.48 13.08
CA TRP A 165 3.00 6.13 13.73
C TRP A 165 2.07 5.09 14.36
N PHE A 166 1.73 4.02 13.63
CA PHE A 166 0.95 2.91 14.18
C PHE A 166 1.68 2.21 15.33
N SER A 167 2.99 2.00 15.22
CA SER A 167 3.80 1.36 16.27
C SER A 167 3.90 2.18 17.55
N LYS A 168 3.97 3.52 17.46
CA LYS A 168 3.99 4.41 18.63
C LYS A 168 2.66 4.48 19.36
N ASN A 169 1.57 4.30 18.65
CA ASN A 169 0.22 4.29 19.21
C ASN A 169 -0.26 2.85 19.46
N LYS A 170 0.62 2.02 20.04
CA LYS A 170 0.41 0.59 20.29
C LYS A 170 -0.82 0.28 21.14
N ASP A 171 -1.27 1.22 21.97
CA ASP A 171 -2.47 1.06 22.80
C ASP A 171 -3.76 0.89 21.98
N ILE A 172 -3.67 1.15 20.66
CA ILE A 172 -4.79 0.97 19.71
C ILE A 172 -4.78 -0.42 19.08
N LEU A 173 -3.62 -1.12 19.12
CA LEU A 173 -3.46 -2.46 18.52
C LEU A 173 -3.13 -3.48 19.61
N PRO A 174 -3.67 -4.71 19.56
CA PRO A 174 -3.29 -5.79 20.46
C PRO A 174 -1.77 -6.03 20.43
N ASN A 175 -1.18 -6.31 21.60
CA ASN A 175 0.28 -6.38 21.81
C ASN A 175 1.02 -7.50 21.04
N GLU A 176 0.34 -8.32 20.26
CA GLU A 176 0.87 -9.59 19.73
C GLU A 176 1.35 -9.56 18.28
N GLY A 177 1.26 -8.44 17.58
CA GLY A 177 1.53 -8.37 16.13
C GLY A 177 2.93 -7.88 15.71
N TYR A 178 3.86 -7.63 16.62
CA TYR A 178 5.10 -6.89 16.33
C TYR A 178 6.33 -7.72 15.96
N ASP A 179 6.24 -9.04 16.02
CA ASP A 179 7.34 -9.95 15.66
C ASP A 179 7.45 -10.19 14.14
N LEU A 180 6.84 -9.31 13.33
CA LEU A 180 6.81 -9.43 11.87
C LEU A 180 7.93 -8.67 11.15
N LEU A 181 8.74 -7.90 11.90
CA LEU A 181 9.83 -7.09 11.32
C LEU A 181 11.21 -7.55 11.87
#